data_3827d1dfaac3d0165818d81efc69a904
#
_entry.id   3827d1dfaac3d0165818d81efc69a904
#
_cell.length_a   1.000
_cell.length_b   1.000
_cell.length_c   1.000
_cell.angle_alpha   90.00
_cell.angle_beta   90.00
_cell.angle_gamma   90.00
#
_symmetry.space_group_name_H-M   'P 1'
#
loop_
_entity.id
_entity.type
_entity.pdbx_description
1 polymer ?
#
loop_
_entity_poly.entity_id
_entity_poly.type
_entity_poly.pdbx_seq_one_letter_code
_entity_poly.pdbx_strand_id
1 'polypeptide(L)'
;MARYLRIRFSDFMINQIEFALKPRTRGFHLITEEVTRHLPYPLPEAGLLNLFIKHTSCALSINENADPDVRHDMEAIYSHLVREREPYYYHTFEGDDDMPAHAKSSLTGVSLSIPITRGRLNLGTWQGIYLCEFRHDGGSRRVVATIIG
;
A
#
# COMPACT_ATOMS: atom_id res chain seq x y z
N MET A 1 1.57 -11.69 13.17
CA MET A 1 0.40 -12.57 13.25
C MET A 1 -0.79 -11.90 12.58
N ALA A 2 -1.46 -12.57 11.66
CA ALA A 2 -2.62 -12.00 10.97
C ALA A 2 -3.84 -12.06 11.90
N ARG A 3 -4.63 -10.99 11.93
CA ARG A 3 -5.91 -10.93 12.64
C ARG A 3 -7.03 -10.98 11.61
N TYR A 4 -8.01 -11.83 11.85
CA TYR A 4 -9.13 -12.08 10.95
C TYR A 4 -10.45 -11.78 11.64
N LEU A 5 -11.30 -11.00 10.96
CA LEU A 5 -12.66 -10.70 11.37
C LEU A 5 -13.61 -10.98 10.21
N ARG A 6 -14.69 -11.69 10.47
CA ARG A 6 -15.76 -11.97 9.50
C ARG A 6 -17.11 -11.58 10.09
N ILE A 7 -17.85 -10.78 9.35
CA ILE A 7 -19.23 -10.41 9.67
C ILE A 7 -20.12 -10.76 8.49
N ARG A 8 -21.23 -11.43 8.75
CA ARG A 8 -22.17 -11.84 7.70
C ARG A 8 -23.54 -11.22 7.95
N PHE A 9 -24.10 -10.63 6.91
CA PHE A 9 -25.46 -10.11 6.88
C PHE A 9 -26.20 -10.76 5.72
N SER A 10 -27.02 -11.81 5.98
CA SER A 10 -27.69 -12.56 4.92
C SER A 10 -26.68 -13.09 3.90
N ASP A 11 -26.79 -12.70 2.62
CA ASP A 11 -25.85 -13.10 1.56
C ASP A 11 -24.64 -12.15 1.42
N PHE A 12 -24.65 -11.06 2.16
CA PHE A 12 -23.58 -10.07 2.16
C PHE A 12 -22.54 -10.38 3.25
N MET A 13 -21.26 -10.28 2.90
CA MET A 13 -20.16 -10.55 3.84
C MET A 13 -19.16 -9.40 3.86
N ILE A 14 -18.67 -9.13 5.07
CA ILE A 14 -17.47 -8.32 5.27
C ILE A 14 -16.41 -9.22 5.88
N ASN A 15 -15.28 -9.33 5.18
CA ASN A 15 -14.10 -10.02 5.68
C ASN A 15 -12.99 -9.00 5.87
N GLN A 16 -12.29 -9.09 6.99
CA GLN A 16 -11.19 -8.17 7.29
C GLN A 16 -10.01 -8.95 7.83
N ILE A 17 -8.83 -8.70 7.29
CA ILE A 17 -7.58 -9.31 7.73
C ILE A 17 -6.52 -8.23 7.87
N GLU A 18 -5.75 -8.28 8.95
CA GLU A 18 -4.59 -7.43 9.14
C GLU A 18 -3.32 -8.27 9.10
N PHE A 19 -2.35 -7.82 8.33
CA PHE A 19 -1.09 -8.50 8.14
C PHE A 19 0.08 -7.52 8.03
N ALA A 20 1.29 -8.02 8.23
CA ALA A 20 2.52 -7.25 8.07
C ALA A 20 3.16 -7.56 6.73
N LEU A 21 3.54 -6.53 6.00
CA LEU A 21 4.37 -6.67 4.80
C LEU A 21 5.81 -6.96 5.19
N LYS A 22 6.50 -7.70 4.35
CA LYS A 22 7.95 -7.90 4.47
C LYS A 22 8.64 -6.52 4.50
N PRO A 23 9.61 -6.29 5.41
CA PRO A 23 10.38 -5.05 5.43
C PRO A 23 11.10 -4.82 4.10
N ARG A 24 11.08 -3.58 3.64
CA ARG A 24 11.73 -3.17 2.39
C ARG A 24 12.48 -1.87 2.57
N THR A 25 13.50 -1.68 1.77
CA THR A 25 14.23 -0.42 1.69
C THR A 25 13.38 0.66 1.04
N ARG A 26 13.80 1.91 1.16
CA ARG A 26 13.15 3.04 0.50
C ARG A 26 13.01 2.80 -1.00
N GLY A 27 11.84 3.07 -1.53
CA GLY A 27 11.51 2.91 -2.93
C GLY A 27 10.08 2.45 -3.18
N PHE A 28 9.79 2.15 -4.44
CA PHE A 28 8.49 1.68 -4.90
C PHE A 28 8.56 0.17 -5.13
N HIS A 29 7.72 -0.59 -4.44
CA HIS A 29 7.79 -2.05 -4.42
C HIS A 29 6.46 -2.68 -4.79
N LEU A 30 6.48 -3.59 -5.78
CA LEU A 30 5.31 -4.39 -6.11
C LEU A 30 5.00 -5.38 -4.98
N ILE A 31 3.77 -5.33 -4.50
CA ILE A 31 3.30 -6.17 -3.39
C ILE A 31 2.03 -6.96 -3.75
N THR A 32 1.65 -7.01 -5.01
CA THR A 32 0.41 -7.67 -5.45
C THR A 32 0.33 -9.11 -4.95
N GLU A 33 1.37 -9.91 -5.15
CA GLU A 33 1.39 -11.31 -4.73
C GLU A 33 1.37 -11.46 -3.21
N GLU A 34 2.10 -10.62 -2.50
CA GLU A 34 2.14 -10.64 -1.03
C GLU A 34 0.77 -10.32 -0.44
N VAL A 35 0.08 -9.31 -1.00
CA VAL A 35 -1.29 -8.96 -0.59
C VAL A 35 -2.24 -10.10 -0.90
N THR A 36 -2.25 -10.61 -2.12
CA THR A 36 -3.22 -11.65 -2.54
C THR A 36 -3.06 -12.94 -1.76
N ARG A 37 -1.85 -13.30 -1.33
CA ARG A 37 -1.62 -14.48 -0.48
C ARG A 37 -2.31 -14.40 0.87
N HIS A 38 -2.60 -13.20 1.38
CA HIS A 38 -3.28 -13.01 2.67
C HIS A 38 -4.80 -12.94 2.54
N LEU A 39 -5.35 -12.84 1.32
CA LEU A 39 -6.78 -12.68 1.14
C LEU A 39 -7.54 -13.99 1.42
N PRO A 40 -8.75 -13.90 2.01
CA PRO A 40 -9.58 -15.06 2.30
C PRO A 40 -10.31 -15.51 1.04
N TYR A 41 -9.87 -16.59 0.41
CA TYR A 41 -10.50 -17.16 -0.76
C TYR A 41 -11.61 -18.16 -0.38
N PRO A 42 -12.67 -18.32 -1.20
CA PRO A 42 -12.92 -17.59 -2.45
C PRO A 42 -13.34 -16.15 -2.20
N LEU A 43 -12.97 -15.26 -3.14
CA LEU A 43 -13.45 -13.89 -3.14
C LEU A 43 -14.90 -13.85 -3.66
N PRO A 44 -15.69 -12.81 -3.33
CA PRO A 44 -17.04 -12.67 -3.82
C PRO A 44 -17.07 -12.56 -5.36
N GLU A 45 -18.19 -12.92 -5.96
CA GLU A 45 -18.41 -12.78 -7.41
C GLU A 45 -18.30 -11.33 -7.85
N ALA A 46 -18.84 -10.41 -7.06
CA ALA A 46 -18.69 -8.98 -7.22
C ALA A 46 -18.51 -8.33 -5.84
N GLY A 47 -17.62 -7.37 -5.75
CA GLY A 47 -17.35 -6.70 -4.48
C GLY A 47 -16.21 -5.71 -4.57
N LEU A 48 -15.67 -5.39 -3.42
CA LEU A 48 -14.62 -4.39 -3.28
C LEU A 48 -13.57 -4.86 -2.28
N LEU A 49 -12.31 -4.75 -2.67
CA LEU A 49 -11.18 -4.84 -1.75
C LEU A 49 -10.75 -3.41 -1.39
N ASN A 50 -10.75 -3.10 -0.11
CA ASN A 50 -10.07 -1.92 0.42
C ASN A 50 -8.78 -2.34 1.11
N LEU A 51 -7.68 -1.68 0.77
CA LEU A 51 -6.40 -1.81 1.47
C LEU A 51 -6.10 -0.51 2.20
N PHE A 52 -5.72 -0.60 3.45
CA PHE A 52 -5.38 0.55 4.28
C PHE A 52 -4.05 0.28 4.98
N ILE A 53 -3.06 1.18 4.80
CA ILE A 53 -1.76 1.05 5.46
C ILE A 53 -1.74 1.93 6.73
N LYS A 54 -1.35 1.34 7.85
CA LYS A 54 -1.46 1.94 9.18
C LYS A 54 -0.21 2.72 9.58
N HIS A 55 0.30 3.55 8.69
CA HIS A 55 1.56 4.28 8.91
C HIS A 55 1.49 5.67 8.30
N THR A 56 2.40 6.55 8.73
CA THR A 56 2.47 7.95 8.32
C THR A 56 3.68 8.28 7.45
N SER A 57 4.50 7.27 7.12
CA SER A 57 5.76 7.47 6.37
C SER A 57 5.93 6.51 5.21
N CYS A 58 4.84 5.95 4.75
CA CYS A 58 4.73 5.11 3.55
C CYS A 58 3.35 5.29 2.95
N ALA A 59 3.10 4.70 1.81
CA ALA A 59 1.82 4.83 1.11
C ALA A 59 1.51 3.57 0.29
N LEU A 60 0.27 3.49 -0.18
CA LEU A 60 -0.18 2.50 -1.16
C LEU A 60 -0.49 3.19 -2.47
N SER A 61 -0.18 2.54 -3.58
CA SER A 61 -0.49 3.04 -4.91
C SER A 61 -0.76 1.89 -5.88
N ILE A 62 -1.32 2.22 -7.03
CA ILE A 62 -1.48 1.29 -8.15
C ILE A 62 -0.79 1.93 -9.35
N ASN A 63 0.15 1.20 -9.94
CA ASN A 63 0.89 1.68 -11.09
C ASN A 63 1.42 0.48 -11.89
N GLU A 64 2.27 0.75 -12.88
CA GLU A 64 2.74 -0.25 -13.82
C GLU A 64 3.51 -1.39 -13.14
N ASN A 65 3.20 -2.60 -13.56
CA ASN A 65 3.72 -3.82 -12.95
C ASN A 65 4.84 -4.52 -13.74
N ALA A 66 5.26 -3.97 -14.88
CA ALA A 66 6.18 -4.66 -15.79
C ALA A 66 7.59 -4.08 -15.78
N ASP A 67 7.77 -2.84 -16.22
CA ASP A 67 9.07 -2.23 -16.40
C ASP A 67 9.65 -1.74 -15.04
N PRO A 68 10.79 -2.32 -14.59
CA PRO A 68 11.42 -1.86 -13.35
C PRO A 68 11.92 -0.41 -13.41
N ASP A 69 12.13 0.15 -14.60
CA ASP A 69 12.54 1.55 -14.75
C ASP A 69 11.46 2.52 -14.25
N VAL A 70 10.18 2.14 -14.34
CA VAL A 70 9.10 2.95 -13.76
C VAL A 70 9.30 3.12 -12.25
N ARG A 71 9.66 2.06 -11.55
CA ARG A 71 9.91 2.10 -10.10
C ARG A 71 11.12 2.96 -9.76
N HIS A 72 12.19 2.84 -10.53
CA HIS A 72 13.38 3.67 -10.39
C HIS A 72 13.04 5.15 -10.60
N ASP A 73 12.33 5.47 -11.66
CA ASP A 73 11.99 6.85 -12.01
C ASP A 73 11.01 7.46 -11.00
N MET A 74 10.06 6.68 -10.48
CA MET A 74 9.13 7.14 -9.45
C MET A 74 9.88 7.57 -8.18
N GLU A 75 10.88 6.81 -7.75
CA GLU A 75 11.70 7.18 -6.60
C GLU A 75 12.49 8.47 -6.87
N ALA A 76 13.08 8.60 -8.05
CA ALA A 76 13.81 9.80 -8.45
C ALA A 76 12.88 11.03 -8.49
N ILE A 77 11.71 10.89 -9.11
CA ILE A 77 10.71 11.97 -9.20
C ILE A 77 10.27 12.42 -7.80
N TYR A 78 9.93 11.48 -6.93
CA TYR A 78 9.50 11.81 -5.57
C TYR A 78 10.59 12.46 -4.74
N SER A 79 11.84 12.02 -4.91
CA SER A 79 12.99 12.63 -4.22
C SER A 79 13.24 14.07 -4.65
N HIS A 80 12.95 14.41 -5.89
CA HIS A 80 13.02 15.78 -6.38
C HIS A 80 11.81 16.62 -5.99
N LEU A 81 10.63 16.00 -5.92
CA LEU A 81 9.39 16.68 -5.57
C LEU A 81 9.36 17.10 -4.11
N VAL A 82 9.81 16.22 -3.21
CA VAL A 82 9.87 16.49 -1.77
C VAL A 82 11.30 16.21 -1.31
N ARG A 83 12.08 17.27 -1.16
CA ARG A 83 13.52 17.19 -0.86
C ARG A 83 13.77 17.02 0.63
N GLU A 84 14.87 16.38 0.95
CA GLU A 84 15.38 16.31 2.31
C GLU A 84 16.02 17.63 2.71
N ARG A 85 16.09 17.89 4.02
CA ARG A 85 16.85 18.99 4.62
C ARG A 85 16.47 20.38 4.14
N GLU A 86 15.19 20.58 3.81
CA GLU A 86 14.71 21.91 3.48
C GLU A 86 14.75 22.80 4.74
N PRO A 87 15.22 24.06 4.62
CA PRO A 87 15.44 24.91 5.80
C PRO A 87 14.15 25.27 6.55
N TYR A 88 12.99 25.10 5.96
CA TYR A 88 11.70 25.37 6.59
C TYR A 88 11.13 24.19 7.36
N TYR A 89 11.79 23.01 7.38
CA TYR A 89 11.32 21.86 8.17
C TYR A 89 11.61 22.08 9.66
N TYR A 90 10.62 21.82 10.51
CA TYR A 90 10.76 21.77 11.96
C TYR A 90 10.97 20.36 12.50
N HIS A 91 10.41 19.36 11.81
CA HIS A 91 10.48 17.96 12.21
C HIS A 91 11.77 17.33 11.68
N THR A 92 12.84 17.37 12.44
CA THR A 92 14.19 17.04 11.96
C THR A 92 14.96 16.02 12.81
N PHE A 93 14.37 15.51 13.91
CA PHE A 93 15.11 14.66 14.85
C PHE A 93 15.13 13.17 14.52
N GLU A 94 14.33 12.72 13.57
CA GLU A 94 14.18 11.29 13.26
C GLU A 94 14.86 10.88 11.95
N GLY A 95 15.78 11.70 11.45
CA GLY A 95 16.50 11.48 10.20
C GLY A 95 16.03 12.38 9.08
N ASP A 96 16.88 12.55 8.07
CA ASP A 96 16.62 13.46 6.95
C ASP A 96 15.46 12.98 6.06
N ASP A 97 15.20 11.68 6.05
CA ASP A 97 14.14 11.08 5.24
C ASP A 97 12.76 11.15 5.89
N ASP A 98 12.66 11.51 7.17
CA ASP A 98 11.39 11.37 7.90
C ASP A 98 10.34 12.42 7.52
N MET A 99 10.66 13.70 7.58
CA MET A 99 9.67 14.72 7.18
C MET A 99 9.26 14.60 5.71
N PRO A 100 10.19 14.40 4.77
CA PRO A 100 9.79 14.08 3.39
C PRO A 100 8.89 12.85 3.27
N ALA A 101 9.14 11.81 4.07
CA ALA A 101 8.29 10.62 4.07
C ALA A 101 6.85 10.93 4.48
N HIS A 102 6.66 11.76 5.50
CA HIS A 102 5.31 12.19 5.92
C HIS A 102 4.60 12.97 4.82
N ALA A 103 5.29 13.89 4.16
CA ALA A 103 4.72 14.65 3.06
C ALA A 103 4.34 13.75 1.87
N LYS A 104 5.23 12.86 1.46
CA LYS A 104 4.99 11.92 0.37
C LYS A 104 3.84 10.96 0.69
N SER A 105 3.74 10.49 1.94
CA SER A 105 2.64 9.66 2.39
C SER A 105 1.29 10.36 2.21
N SER A 106 1.20 11.61 2.60
CA SER A 106 -0.02 12.42 2.44
C SER A 106 -0.35 12.70 0.97
N LEU A 107 0.65 12.94 0.14
CA LEU A 107 0.46 13.19 -1.30
C LEU A 107 -0.01 11.94 -2.05
N THR A 108 0.48 10.78 -1.67
CA THR A 108 0.18 9.52 -2.36
C THR A 108 -1.09 8.86 -1.82
N GLY A 109 -1.24 8.82 -0.51
CA GLY A 109 -2.39 8.24 0.15
C GLY A 109 -2.12 6.91 0.83
N VAL A 110 -3.01 6.57 1.75
CA VAL A 110 -2.87 5.41 2.64
C VAL A 110 -3.84 4.28 2.33
N SER A 111 -4.74 4.46 1.38
CA SER A 111 -5.74 3.44 1.05
C SER A 111 -5.96 3.31 -0.45
N LEU A 112 -6.39 2.11 -0.85
CA LEU A 112 -6.77 1.77 -2.21
C LEU A 112 -8.11 1.06 -2.19
N SER A 113 -8.90 1.27 -3.24
CA SER A 113 -10.11 0.50 -3.52
C SER A 113 -9.93 -0.21 -4.86
N ILE A 114 -10.08 -1.53 -4.85
CA ILE A 114 -9.94 -2.37 -6.03
C ILE A 114 -11.21 -3.17 -6.22
N PRO A 115 -11.88 -3.08 -7.38
CA PRO A 115 -13.06 -3.90 -7.65
C PRO A 115 -12.72 -5.39 -7.67
N ILE A 116 -13.63 -6.19 -7.16
CA ILE A 116 -13.60 -7.65 -7.31
C ILE A 116 -14.66 -8.03 -8.32
N THR A 117 -14.28 -8.76 -9.37
CA THR A 117 -15.17 -9.21 -10.43
C THR A 117 -14.89 -10.67 -10.71
N ARG A 118 -15.94 -11.51 -10.68
CA ARG A 118 -15.83 -12.96 -10.90
C ARG A 118 -14.78 -13.62 -9.99
N GLY A 119 -14.77 -13.21 -8.73
CA GLY A 119 -13.88 -13.80 -7.73
C GLY A 119 -12.41 -13.40 -7.84
N ARG A 120 -12.09 -12.37 -8.60
CA ARG A 120 -10.72 -11.89 -8.81
C ARG A 120 -10.62 -10.38 -8.65
N LEU A 121 -9.43 -9.90 -8.28
CA LEU A 121 -9.13 -8.47 -8.32
C LEU A 121 -9.20 -8.00 -9.78
N ASN A 122 -10.05 -7.03 -10.06
CA ASN A 122 -10.23 -6.49 -11.41
C ASN A 122 -9.22 -5.38 -11.68
N LEU A 123 -7.95 -5.75 -11.71
CA LEU A 123 -6.86 -4.87 -12.10
C LEU A 123 -6.69 -4.88 -13.62
N GLY A 124 -6.29 -3.75 -14.19
CA GLY A 124 -5.84 -3.71 -15.57
C GLY A 124 -4.57 -4.55 -15.77
N THR A 125 -4.31 -4.95 -17.00
CA THR A 125 -3.16 -5.80 -17.35
C THR A 125 -1.83 -5.26 -16.81
N TRP A 126 -1.67 -3.95 -16.84
CA TRP A 126 -0.42 -3.29 -16.42
C TRP A 126 -0.48 -2.73 -15.01
N GLN A 127 -1.56 -2.94 -14.27
CA GLN A 127 -1.68 -2.47 -12.90
C GLN A 127 -1.15 -3.49 -11.89
N GLY A 128 -0.38 -3.00 -10.95
CA GLY A 128 0.05 -3.76 -9.78
C GLY A 128 -0.12 -2.91 -8.52
N ILE A 129 -0.22 -3.57 -7.39
CA ILE A 129 -0.31 -2.92 -6.09
C ILE A 129 1.09 -2.60 -5.62
N TYR A 130 1.30 -1.37 -5.16
CA TYR A 130 2.60 -0.86 -4.70
C TYR A 130 2.57 -0.51 -3.23
N LEU A 131 3.63 -0.93 -2.52
CA LEU A 131 4.09 -0.25 -1.32
C LEU A 131 5.05 0.86 -1.75
N CYS A 132 4.74 2.08 -1.37
CA CYS A 132 5.64 3.22 -1.49
C CYS A 132 6.32 3.41 -0.15
N GLU A 133 7.54 2.89 -0.01
CA GLU A 133 8.32 3.01 1.23
C GLU A 133 9.18 4.27 1.15
N PHE A 134 8.93 5.21 2.03
CA PHE A 134 9.62 6.50 1.99
C PHE A 134 10.72 6.64 3.05
N ARG A 135 10.92 5.60 3.87
CA ARG A 135 12.00 5.55 4.85
C ARG A 135 13.08 4.56 4.43
N HIS A 136 14.34 4.89 4.73
CA HIS A 136 15.44 3.94 4.51
C HIS A 136 15.31 2.70 5.39
N ASP A 137 14.77 2.88 6.60
CA ASP A 137 14.66 1.83 7.61
C ASP A 137 13.27 1.90 8.27
N GLY A 138 12.23 1.67 7.47
CA GLY A 138 10.84 1.78 7.89
C GLY A 138 10.30 0.55 8.64
N GLY A 139 11.01 -0.57 8.61
CA GLY A 139 10.55 -1.83 9.21
C GLY A 139 9.35 -2.45 8.46
N SER A 140 8.69 -3.38 9.11
CA SER A 140 7.48 -4.02 8.58
C SER A 140 6.30 -3.06 8.63
N ARG A 141 5.62 -2.92 7.49
CA ARG A 141 4.42 -2.09 7.40
C ARG A 141 3.17 -2.95 7.55
N ARG A 142 2.21 -2.47 8.33
CA ARG A 142 0.95 -3.19 8.56
C ARG A 142 -0.15 -2.69 7.65
N VAL A 143 -0.89 -3.64 7.08
CA VAL A 143 -1.99 -3.39 6.15
C VAL A 143 -3.25 -4.06 6.66
N VAL A 144 -4.36 -3.36 6.58
CA VAL A 144 -5.70 -3.92 6.78
C VAL A 144 -6.36 -4.09 5.43
N ALA A 145 -6.73 -5.32 5.10
CA ALA A 145 -7.49 -5.65 3.91
C ALA A 145 -8.95 -5.91 4.30
N THR A 146 -9.87 -5.16 3.73
CA THR A 146 -11.32 -5.32 3.95
C THR A 146 -11.98 -5.69 2.65
N ILE A 147 -12.69 -6.81 2.63
CA ILE A 147 -13.44 -7.29 1.48
C ILE A 147 -14.92 -7.16 1.78
N ILE A 148 -15.61 -6.48 0.88
CA ILE A 148 -17.05 -6.23 0.92
C ILE A 148 -17.67 -6.89 -0.29
N GLY A 149 -18.68 -7.73 -0.03
CA GLY A 149 -19.37 -8.41 -1.12
C GLY A 149 -19.99 -9.76 -0.77
#